data_6e307a4059c4c414bee3d59797b38cfd
#
_entry.id   6e307a4059c4c414bee3d59797b38cfd
#
_cell.length_a   1.000
_cell.length_b   1.000
_cell.length_c   1.000
_cell.angle_alpha   90.00
_cell.angle_beta   90.00
_cell.angle_gamma   90.00
#
_symmetry.space_group_name_H-M   'P 1'
#
loop_
_entity.id
_entity.type
_entity.pdbx_description
1 polymer ?
#
loop_
_entity_poly.entity_id
_entity_poly.type
_entity_poly.pdbx_seq_one_letter_code
_entity_poly.pdbx_strand_id
1 'polypeptide(L)'
;KVGSGNGELVSIAVDPIDGTRMTAMGQSNAISVLAAGGKRTFLKAPDMYMEKLVVGPEVKGMIDLSLPIEQNLRRVASRLGKSLSDLTVMVLAKPRHDEVIKQMHNLGIRVMAIPDGDVAASVLCCLPDAEVDMVYGIGGAPEGVAAAAAIRALGGDMQARLIPRNEVKGDTEENRKIAAEEVQRCEALGVKAVSYTHLT
;
A
#
# COMPACT_ATOMS: atom_id res chain seq x y z
N LYS A 1 -12.23 -2.29 -23.77
CA LYS A 1 -11.50 -3.50 -24.21
C LYS A 1 -10.43 -3.08 -25.20
N VAL A 2 -9.22 -3.56 -25.04
CA VAL A 2 -8.08 -3.32 -25.93
C VAL A 2 -7.51 -4.67 -26.36
N GLY A 3 -6.76 -4.72 -27.47
CA GLY A 3 -6.17 -5.92 -28.03
C GLY A 3 -6.83 -6.41 -29.31
N SER A 4 -6.29 -7.47 -29.90
CA SER A 4 -6.74 -8.05 -31.18
C SER A 4 -8.13 -8.69 -31.12
N GLY A 5 -8.68 -8.90 -29.95
CA GLY A 5 -9.94 -9.64 -29.76
C GLY A 5 -9.79 -11.16 -29.78
N ASN A 6 -8.59 -11.68 -30.00
CA ASN A 6 -8.28 -13.09 -30.05
C ASN A 6 -7.43 -13.50 -28.82
N GLY A 7 -7.65 -14.71 -28.29
CA GLY A 7 -6.91 -15.25 -27.15
C GLY A 7 -7.64 -15.10 -25.81
N GLU A 8 -6.94 -15.43 -24.72
CA GLU A 8 -7.50 -15.35 -23.39
C GLU A 8 -7.71 -13.89 -22.94
N LEU A 9 -8.82 -13.68 -22.22
CA LEU A 9 -9.11 -12.38 -21.60
C LEU A 9 -8.27 -12.20 -20.36
N VAL A 10 -7.47 -11.13 -20.31
CA VAL A 10 -6.71 -10.70 -19.16
C VAL A 10 -7.31 -9.42 -18.56
N SER A 11 -7.18 -9.26 -17.25
CA SER A 11 -7.44 -8.00 -16.57
C SER A 11 -6.14 -7.20 -16.52
N ILE A 12 -6.23 -5.89 -16.74
CA ILE A 12 -5.08 -4.98 -16.69
C ILE A 12 -5.43 -3.87 -15.70
N ALA A 13 -4.51 -3.60 -14.76
CA ALA A 13 -4.51 -2.42 -13.91
C ALA A 13 -3.34 -1.53 -14.35
N VAL A 14 -3.59 -0.24 -14.53
CA VAL A 14 -2.58 0.72 -15.00
C VAL A 14 -2.58 1.93 -14.08
N ASP A 15 -1.40 2.31 -13.62
CA ASP A 15 -1.12 3.64 -13.10
C ASP A 15 -0.09 4.29 -14.01
N PRO A 16 -0.50 5.25 -14.87
CA PRO A 16 0.40 5.88 -15.82
C PRO A 16 1.53 6.67 -15.16
N ILE A 17 1.29 7.23 -13.96
CA ILE A 17 2.26 8.01 -13.21
C ILE A 17 2.02 7.82 -11.70
N ASP A 18 2.65 6.79 -11.12
CA ASP A 18 2.81 6.69 -9.66
C ASP A 18 3.84 7.73 -9.22
N GLY A 19 3.44 8.64 -8.33
CA GLY A 19 4.25 9.79 -7.96
C GLY A 19 3.98 11.04 -8.80
N THR A 20 2.72 11.35 -9.08
CA THR A 20 2.32 12.54 -9.85
C THR A 20 2.86 13.83 -9.28
N ARG A 21 2.93 13.98 -7.95
CA ARG A 21 3.54 15.15 -7.30
C ARG A 21 5.03 15.23 -7.57
N MET A 22 5.75 14.11 -7.54
CA MET A 22 7.18 14.08 -7.86
C MET A 22 7.43 14.54 -9.29
N THR A 23 6.63 14.05 -10.25
CA THR A 23 6.69 14.48 -11.64
C THR A 23 6.43 15.98 -11.79
N ALA A 24 5.40 16.50 -11.14
CA ALA A 24 5.04 17.93 -11.19
C ALA A 24 6.13 18.84 -10.61
N MET A 25 6.90 18.34 -9.63
CA MET A 25 7.99 19.06 -8.97
C MET A 25 9.38 18.80 -9.59
N GLY A 26 9.45 18.06 -10.70
CA GLY A 26 10.72 17.69 -11.33
C GLY A 26 11.61 16.77 -10.48
N GLN A 27 11.01 16.02 -9.57
CA GLN A 27 11.72 15.05 -8.72
C GLN A 27 11.87 13.71 -9.43
N SER A 28 12.90 12.95 -9.07
CA SER A 28 13.14 11.60 -9.58
C SER A 28 12.22 10.55 -8.92
N ASN A 29 12.24 9.34 -9.46
CA ASN A 29 11.60 8.12 -8.94
C ASN A 29 10.08 8.02 -9.12
N ALA A 30 9.44 8.87 -9.92
CA ALA A 30 8.11 8.57 -10.43
C ALA A 30 8.20 7.42 -11.44
N ILE A 31 7.25 6.50 -11.40
CA ILE A 31 7.22 5.33 -12.29
C ILE A 31 5.86 5.21 -13.00
N SER A 32 5.84 4.49 -14.11
CA SER A 32 4.60 4.00 -14.74
C SER A 32 4.44 2.52 -14.40
N VAL A 33 3.25 2.12 -14.00
CA VAL A 33 2.98 0.75 -13.57
C VAL A 33 1.87 0.14 -14.44
N LEU A 34 2.12 -1.07 -14.91
CA LEU A 34 1.12 -1.91 -15.55
C LEU A 34 1.16 -3.30 -14.92
N ALA A 35 0.04 -3.75 -14.36
CA ALA A 35 -0.14 -5.10 -13.89
C ALA A 35 -1.13 -5.84 -14.79
N ALA A 36 -0.79 -7.07 -15.17
CA ALA A 36 -1.65 -7.95 -15.92
C ALA A 36 -1.92 -9.24 -15.14
N GLY A 37 -3.15 -9.73 -15.20
CA GLY A 37 -3.52 -10.97 -14.52
C GLY A 37 -4.69 -11.65 -15.23
N GLY A 38 -5.03 -12.87 -14.83
CA GLY A 38 -6.18 -13.60 -15.34
C GLY A 38 -7.48 -12.82 -15.14
N LYS A 39 -8.53 -13.23 -15.82
CA LYS A 39 -9.84 -12.57 -15.72
C LYS A 39 -10.33 -12.54 -14.27
N ARG A 40 -10.68 -11.35 -13.77
CA ARG A 40 -11.21 -11.11 -12.41
C ARG A 40 -10.25 -11.41 -11.25
N THR A 41 -8.94 -11.37 -11.48
CA THR A 41 -7.94 -11.60 -10.42
C THR A 41 -7.62 -10.36 -9.59
N PHE A 42 -7.93 -9.15 -10.10
CA PHE A 42 -7.72 -7.91 -9.36
C PHE A 42 -8.93 -7.58 -8.49
N LEU A 43 -8.64 -7.09 -7.29
CA LEU A 43 -9.65 -6.48 -6.42
C LEU A 43 -10.25 -5.27 -7.17
N LYS A 44 -11.56 -5.22 -7.23
CA LYS A 44 -12.28 -4.04 -7.72
C LYS A 44 -12.39 -3.03 -6.57
N ALA A 45 -11.29 -2.36 -6.26
CA ALA A 45 -11.29 -1.32 -5.25
C ALA A 45 -11.93 -0.04 -5.83
N PRO A 46 -12.85 0.61 -5.09
CA PRO A 46 -13.30 1.95 -5.44
C PRO A 46 -12.17 2.97 -5.24
N ASP A 47 -12.29 4.14 -5.84
CA ASP A 47 -11.39 5.27 -5.60
C ASP A 47 -11.64 5.81 -4.19
N MET A 48 -10.83 5.34 -3.23
CA MET A 48 -10.85 5.71 -1.83
C MET A 48 -9.50 5.45 -1.18
N TYR A 49 -9.35 5.76 0.10
CA TYR A 49 -8.11 5.47 0.83
C TYR A 49 -7.97 3.99 1.20
N MET A 50 -6.73 3.55 1.23
CA MET A 50 -6.33 2.21 1.66
C MET A 50 -5.11 2.31 2.57
N GLU A 51 -5.22 1.79 3.78
CA GLU A 51 -4.08 1.52 4.66
C GLU A 51 -3.39 0.24 4.18
N LYS A 52 -2.07 0.27 4.14
CA LYS A 52 -1.25 -0.79 3.58
C LYS A 52 -0.07 -1.09 4.48
N LEU A 53 0.21 -2.37 4.64
CA LEU A 53 1.40 -2.89 5.28
C LEU A 53 2.03 -3.90 4.33
N VAL A 54 3.29 -3.69 3.95
CA VAL A 54 3.99 -4.48 2.93
C VAL A 54 5.33 -4.95 3.47
N VAL A 55 5.68 -6.19 3.18
CA VAL A 55 6.97 -6.81 3.52
C VAL A 55 7.47 -7.69 2.39
N GLY A 56 8.79 -7.86 2.34
CA GLY A 56 9.43 -8.76 1.38
C GLY A 56 9.19 -10.25 1.66
N PRO A 57 9.68 -11.13 0.76
CA PRO A 57 9.45 -12.58 0.84
C PRO A 57 9.94 -13.23 2.13
N GLU A 58 11.05 -12.74 2.70
CA GLU A 58 11.68 -13.30 3.90
C GLU A 58 10.82 -13.21 5.16
N VAL A 59 9.93 -12.22 5.19
CA VAL A 59 9.03 -11.93 6.32
C VAL A 59 7.56 -12.15 6.00
N LYS A 60 7.29 -12.86 4.92
CA LYS A 60 5.93 -13.24 4.53
C LYS A 60 5.19 -13.96 5.67
N GLY A 61 3.94 -13.58 5.91
CA GLY A 61 3.09 -14.12 6.96
C GLY A 61 3.37 -13.57 8.37
N MET A 62 4.32 -12.62 8.51
CA MET A 62 4.67 -12.05 9.81
C MET A 62 3.88 -10.80 10.17
N ILE A 63 3.23 -10.15 9.20
CA ILE A 63 2.46 -8.93 9.39
C ILE A 63 1.00 -9.21 9.72
N ASP A 64 0.42 -8.32 10.52
CA ASP A 64 -1.00 -8.32 10.86
C ASP A 64 -1.48 -6.88 11.07
N LEU A 65 -2.22 -6.35 10.12
CA LEU A 65 -2.68 -4.96 10.13
C LEU A 65 -3.67 -4.66 11.28
N SER A 66 -4.24 -5.70 11.92
CA SER A 66 -5.07 -5.55 13.12
C SER A 66 -4.27 -5.24 14.39
N LEU A 67 -2.96 -5.48 14.37
CA LEU A 67 -2.06 -5.23 15.49
C LEU A 67 -1.47 -3.82 15.43
N PRO A 68 -1.10 -3.25 16.59
CA PRO A 68 -0.31 -2.02 16.63
C PRO A 68 0.96 -2.12 15.79
N ILE A 69 1.35 -1.01 15.17
CA ILE A 69 2.55 -0.95 14.30
C ILE A 69 3.82 -1.47 15.00
N GLU A 70 4.01 -1.15 16.28
CA GLU A 70 5.14 -1.64 17.07
C GLU A 70 5.23 -3.17 17.08
N GLN A 71 4.09 -3.86 17.23
CA GLN A 71 4.09 -5.33 17.25
C GLN A 71 4.49 -5.90 15.90
N ASN A 72 4.02 -5.30 14.79
CA ASN A 72 4.45 -5.69 13.45
C ASN A 72 5.96 -5.49 13.27
N LEU A 73 6.49 -4.34 13.68
CA LEU A 73 7.92 -4.04 13.61
C LEU A 73 8.77 -5.04 14.40
N ARG A 74 8.35 -5.41 15.61
CA ARG A 74 9.05 -6.42 16.43
C ARG A 74 9.02 -7.82 15.77
N ARG A 75 7.91 -8.21 15.16
CA ARG A 75 7.78 -9.47 14.42
C ARG A 75 8.73 -9.51 13.20
N VAL A 76 8.74 -8.42 12.42
CA VAL A 76 9.62 -8.27 11.26
C VAL A 76 11.09 -8.31 11.68
N ALA A 77 11.48 -7.53 12.70
CA ALA A 77 12.84 -7.51 13.25
C ALA A 77 13.28 -8.90 13.69
N SER A 78 12.45 -9.59 14.49
CA SER A 78 12.72 -10.93 14.98
C SER A 78 12.92 -11.93 13.84
N ARG A 79 12.09 -11.87 12.80
CA ARG A 79 12.18 -12.77 11.64
C ARG A 79 13.44 -12.54 10.81
N LEU A 80 13.87 -11.28 10.69
CA LEU A 80 15.09 -10.89 9.95
C LEU A 80 16.37 -11.02 10.80
N GLY A 81 16.26 -11.32 12.10
CA GLY A 81 17.41 -11.34 13.00
C GLY A 81 18.04 -9.95 13.21
N LYS A 82 17.25 -8.88 13.04
CA LYS A 82 17.66 -7.49 13.20
C LYS A 82 17.23 -6.92 14.57
N SER A 83 17.97 -5.92 15.05
CA SER A 83 17.44 -5.04 16.10
C SER A 83 16.41 -4.07 15.51
N LEU A 84 15.57 -3.43 16.32
CA LEU A 84 14.64 -2.41 15.83
C LEU A 84 15.37 -1.23 15.18
N SER A 85 16.54 -0.86 15.69
CA SER A 85 17.36 0.24 15.12
C SER A 85 17.98 -0.08 13.76
N ASP A 86 18.04 -1.35 13.39
CA ASP A 86 18.55 -1.81 12.09
C ASP A 86 17.44 -1.93 11.04
N LEU A 87 16.17 -1.81 11.47
CA LEU A 87 15.05 -1.79 10.52
C LEU A 87 14.97 -0.47 9.76
N THR A 88 14.68 -0.59 8.48
CA THR A 88 14.32 0.54 7.62
C THR A 88 12.87 0.41 7.16
N VAL A 89 12.06 1.40 7.51
CA VAL A 89 10.64 1.45 7.12
C VAL A 89 10.40 2.62 6.21
N MET A 90 9.80 2.38 5.05
CA MET A 90 9.40 3.44 4.11
C MET A 90 7.96 3.86 4.38
N VAL A 91 7.73 5.17 4.48
CA VAL A 91 6.41 5.77 4.80
C VAL A 91 6.18 6.99 3.92
N LEU A 92 4.94 7.22 3.48
CA LEU A 92 4.61 8.46 2.77
C LEU A 92 4.69 9.68 3.71
N ALA A 93 5.42 10.73 3.31
CA ALA A 93 5.54 12.01 4.02
C ALA A 93 4.26 12.84 3.88
N LYS A 94 3.21 12.42 4.57
CA LYS A 94 1.91 13.09 4.60
C LYS A 94 1.50 13.31 6.06
N PRO A 95 0.83 14.43 6.42
CA PRO A 95 0.45 14.73 7.82
C PRO A 95 -0.28 13.60 8.55
N ARG A 96 -1.06 12.80 7.85
CA ARG A 96 -1.74 11.62 8.41
C ARG A 96 -0.80 10.52 8.91
N HIS A 97 0.49 10.59 8.59
CA HIS A 97 1.50 9.63 9.04
C HIS A 97 2.44 10.19 10.12
N ASP A 98 2.32 11.48 10.49
CA ASP A 98 3.26 12.12 11.42
C ASP A 98 3.34 11.38 12.76
N GLU A 99 2.20 10.92 13.28
CA GLU A 99 2.17 10.22 14.56
C GLU A 99 2.81 8.82 14.49
N VAL A 100 2.54 8.07 13.43
CA VAL A 100 3.16 6.75 13.24
C VAL A 100 4.67 6.86 12.96
N ILE A 101 5.10 7.87 12.23
CA ILE A 101 6.53 8.17 12.00
C ILE A 101 7.20 8.48 13.35
N LYS A 102 6.57 9.31 14.19
CA LYS A 102 7.08 9.61 15.54
C LYS A 102 7.18 8.36 16.43
N GLN A 103 6.18 7.48 16.39
CA GLN A 103 6.23 6.20 17.09
C GLN A 103 7.42 5.35 16.63
N MET A 104 7.65 5.23 15.31
CA MET A 104 8.80 4.52 14.76
C MET A 104 10.14 5.13 15.20
N HIS A 105 10.27 6.45 15.17
CA HIS A 105 11.48 7.14 15.64
C HIS A 105 11.74 6.88 17.14
N ASN A 106 10.69 6.87 17.96
CA ASN A 106 10.82 6.57 19.40
C ASN A 106 11.29 5.11 19.66
N LEU A 107 11.05 4.21 18.73
CA LEU A 107 11.55 2.83 18.75
C LEU A 107 12.97 2.69 18.15
N GLY A 108 13.56 3.78 17.69
CA GLY A 108 14.88 3.82 17.07
C GLY A 108 14.92 3.37 15.62
N ILE A 109 13.77 3.21 14.97
CA ILE A 109 13.66 2.72 13.59
C ILE A 109 14.09 3.79 12.60
N ARG A 110 14.80 3.38 11.55
CA ARG A 110 15.12 4.24 10.42
C ARG A 110 13.90 4.42 9.53
N VAL A 111 13.33 5.61 9.51
CA VAL A 111 12.19 5.94 8.65
C VAL A 111 12.65 6.66 7.39
N MET A 112 12.33 6.10 6.23
CA MET A 112 12.48 6.74 4.93
C MET A 112 11.15 7.39 4.53
N ALA A 113 10.99 8.67 4.81
CA ALA A 113 9.79 9.42 4.48
C ALA A 113 9.84 9.90 3.03
N ILE A 114 9.00 9.33 2.16
CA ILE A 114 8.94 9.66 0.73
C ILE A 114 7.76 10.57 0.41
N PRO A 115 7.89 11.53 -0.51
CA PRO A 115 6.84 12.50 -0.80
C PRO A 115 5.61 11.87 -1.49
N ASP A 116 5.82 10.82 -2.29
CA ASP A 116 4.81 10.13 -3.10
C ASP A 116 5.38 8.81 -3.65
N GLY A 117 4.60 7.99 -4.37
CA GLY A 117 5.10 6.79 -5.06
C GLY A 117 5.14 5.54 -4.18
N ASP A 118 4.02 5.17 -3.56
CA ASP A 118 3.95 4.00 -2.66
C ASP A 118 3.97 2.65 -3.40
N VAL A 119 3.68 2.63 -4.71
CA VAL A 119 3.86 1.43 -5.54
C VAL A 119 5.34 1.12 -5.72
N ALA A 120 6.15 2.14 -6.07
CA ALA A 120 7.60 1.99 -6.19
C ALA A 120 8.24 1.52 -4.89
N ALA A 121 7.83 2.12 -3.75
CA ALA A 121 8.28 1.72 -2.42
C ALA A 121 7.96 0.25 -2.12
N SER A 122 6.75 -0.19 -2.45
CA SER A 122 6.30 -1.57 -2.26
C SER A 122 7.09 -2.58 -3.09
N VAL A 123 7.42 -2.23 -4.33
CA VAL A 123 8.28 -3.05 -5.20
C VAL A 123 9.68 -3.16 -4.61
N LEU A 124 10.29 -2.02 -4.22
CA LEU A 124 11.63 -1.98 -3.62
C LEU A 124 11.74 -2.87 -2.39
N CYS A 125 10.74 -2.87 -1.52
CA CYS A 125 10.69 -3.72 -0.32
C CYS A 125 10.73 -5.23 -0.62
N CYS A 126 10.32 -5.63 -1.82
CA CYS A 126 10.24 -7.04 -2.22
C CYS A 126 11.43 -7.50 -3.10
N LEU A 127 12.35 -6.60 -3.45
CA LEU A 127 13.53 -6.97 -4.25
C LEU A 127 14.57 -7.70 -3.38
N PRO A 128 15.38 -8.59 -3.98
CA PRO A 128 16.55 -9.15 -3.31
C PRO A 128 17.48 -8.04 -2.81
N ASP A 129 18.08 -8.23 -1.64
CA ASP A 129 19.01 -7.26 -1.02
C ASP A 129 18.40 -5.86 -0.79
N ALA A 130 17.08 -5.80 -0.61
CA ALA A 130 16.38 -4.55 -0.37
C ALA A 130 16.90 -3.84 0.90
N GLU A 131 17.13 -2.54 0.80
CA GLU A 131 17.46 -1.70 1.97
C GLU A 131 16.23 -1.37 2.83
N VAL A 132 15.03 -1.74 2.37
CA VAL A 132 13.74 -1.46 3.01
C VAL A 132 13.15 -2.77 3.51
N ASP A 133 12.88 -2.85 4.80
CA ASP A 133 12.34 -4.05 5.45
C ASP A 133 10.80 -4.08 5.46
N MET A 134 10.18 -2.90 5.46
CA MET A 134 8.73 -2.77 5.50
C MET A 134 8.28 -1.45 4.86
N VAL A 135 7.12 -1.47 4.24
CA VAL A 135 6.39 -0.25 3.83
C VAL A 135 5.11 -0.14 4.62
N TYR A 136 4.85 1.04 5.15
CA TYR A 136 3.58 1.38 5.79
C TYR A 136 3.02 2.66 5.18
N GLY A 137 1.73 2.70 4.95
CA GLY A 137 1.11 3.94 4.53
C GLY A 137 -0.38 3.86 4.25
N ILE A 138 -0.99 5.03 4.22
CA ILE A 138 -2.36 5.26 3.77
C ILE A 138 -2.26 6.03 2.46
N GLY A 139 -2.65 5.41 1.37
CA GLY A 139 -2.63 5.96 0.01
C GLY A 139 -3.90 5.61 -0.74
N GLY A 140 -3.91 5.72 -2.06
CA GLY A 140 -5.06 5.33 -2.88
C GLY A 140 -5.24 3.81 -2.96
N ALA A 141 -6.49 3.36 -3.03
CA ALA A 141 -6.79 1.95 -3.18
C ALA A 141 -6.45 1.42 -4.59
N PRO A 142 -6.64 2.17 -5.68
CA PRO A 142 -6.20 1.73 -7.01
C PRO A 142 -4.70 1.43 -7.09
N GLU A 143 -3.86 2.30 -6.51
CA GLU A 143 -2.41 2.10 -6.41
C GLU A 143 -2.07 0.87 -5.56
N GLY A 144 -2.85 0.64 -4.48
CA GLY A 144 -2.73 -0.55 -3.66
C GLY A 144 -2.98 -1.86 -4.42
N VAL A 145 -3.91 -1.86 -5.38
CA VAL A 145 -4.17 -3.04 -6.23
C VAL A 145 -3.00 -3.30 -7.18
N ALA A 146 -2.43 -2.26 -7.78
CA ALA A 146 -1.24 -2.39 -8.63
C ALA A 146 -0.03 -2.87 -7.83
N ALA A 147 0.19 -2.30 -6.63
CA ALA A 147 1.23 -2.73 -5.72
C ALA A 147 1.07 -4.21 -5.31
N ALA A 148 -0.14 -4.65 -4.96
CA ALA A 148 -0.42 -6.03 -4.57
C ALA A 148 -0.06 -7.03 -5.68
N ALA A 149 -0.28 -6.69 -6.95
CA ALA A 149 0.10 -7.53 -8.08
C ALA A 149 1.63 -7.71 -8.16
N ALA A 150 2.38 -6.62 -8.00
CA ALA A 150 3.85 -6.66 -7.99
C ALA A 150 4.39 -7.46 -6.79
N ILE A 151 3.89 -7.17 -5.58
CA ILE A 151 4.27 -7.84 -4.33
C ILE A 151 4.04 -9.37 -4.46
N ARG A 152 2.87 -9.76 -4.98
CA ARG A 152 2.57 -11.18 -5.23
C ARG A 152 3.55 -11.82 -6.21
N ALA A 153 3.86 -11.14 -7.32
CA ALA A 153 4.80 -11.64 -8.32
C ALA A 153 6.23 -11.80 -7.76
N LEU A 154 6.62 -10.95 -6.82
CA LEU A 154 7.91 -10.97 -6.14
C LEU A 154 7.94 -11.89 -4.90
N GLY A 155 6.81 -12.50 -4.54
CA GLY A 155 6.71 -13.43 -3.40
C GLY A 155 6.57 -12.76 -2.03
N GLY A 156 6.42 -11.45 -1.97
CA GLY A 156 6.20 -10.69 -0.74
C GLY A 156 4.82 -10.90 -0.12
N ASP A 157 4.50 -10.09 0.88
CA ASP A 157 3.20 -10.11 1.56
C ASP A 157 2.66 -8.69 1.75
N MET A 158 1.34 -8.58 1.60
CA MET A 158 0.63 -7.32 1.78
C MET A 158 -0.70 -7.53 2.48
N GLN A 159 -0.90 -6.78 3.53
CA GLN A 159 -2.22 -6.61 4.12
C GLN A 159 -2.73 -5.19 3.88
N ALA A 160 -4.01 -5.07 3.61
CA ALA A 160 -4.63 -3.78 3.35
C ALA A 160 -6.03 -3.68 3.95
N ARG A 161 -6.44 -2.44 4.21
CA ARG A 161 -7.76 -2.08 4.70
C ARG A 161 -8.24 -0.82 3.99
N LEU A 162 -9.46 -0.86 3.45
CA LEU A 162 -10.10 0.33 2.89
C LEU A 162 -10.55 1.25 4.03
N ILE A 163 -10.22 2.53 3.93
CA ILE A 163 -10.54 3.52 4.96
C ILE A 163 -11.37 4.64 4.35
N PRO A 164 -12.55 4.96 4.91
CA PRO A 164 -13.37 6.08 4.47
C PRO A 164 -12.64 7.43 4.64
N ARG A 165 -12.95 8.36 3.74
CA ARG A 165 -12.28 9.65 3.64
C ARG A 165 -12.30 10.46 4.93
N ASN A 166 -13.39 10.44 5.68
CA ASN A 166 -13.51 11.20 6.92
C ASN A 166 -12.53 10.74 8.01
N GLU A 167 -12.14 9.46 8.02
CA GLU A 167 -11.12 8.92 8.94
C GLU A 167 -9.70 9.40 8.58
N VAL A 168 -9.46 9.74 7.30
CA VAL A 168 -8.13 10.12 6.80
C VAL A 168 -7.95 11.63 6.70
N LYS A 169 -8.99 12.37 6.31
CA LYS A 169 -8.97 13.81 6.02
C LYS A 169 -9.62 14.67 7.10
N GLY A 170 -10.11 14.04 8.16
CA GLY A 170 -10.83 14.70 9.25
C GLY A 170 -12.35 14.65 9.09
N ASP A 171 -13.05 14.64 10.22
CA ASP A 171 -14.49 14.38 10.32
C ASP A 171 -15.32 15.66 10.06
N THR A 172 -15.22 16.20 8.84
CA THR A 172 -16.07 17.30 8.36
C THR A 172 -17.34 16.77 7.71
N GLU A 173 -18.38 17.60 7.59
CA GLU A 173 -19.64 17.24 6.93
C GLU A 173 -19.40 16.83 5.46
N GLU A 174 -18.55 17.54 4.74
CA GLU A 174 -18.17 17.21 3.37
C GLU A 174 -17.49 15.83 3.29
N ASN A 175 -16.50 15.59 4.16
CA ASN A 175 -15.79 14.32 4.17
C ASN A 175 -16.69 13.14 4.57
N ARG A 176 -17.65 13.34 5.49
CA ARG A 176 -18.67 12.33 5.84
C ARG A 176 -19.58 11.98 4.67
N LYS A 177 -19.99 12.98 3.89
CA LYS A 177 -20.81 12.75 2.69
C LYS A 177 -20.04 11.91 1.67
N ILE A 178 -18.78 12.26 1.38
CA ILE A 178 -17.93 11.49 0.46
C ILE A 178 -17.71 10.07 1.01
N ALA A 179 -17.43 9.91 2.30
CA ALA A 179 -17.25 8.62 2.94
C ALA A 179 -18.48 7.72 2.80
N ALA A 180 -19.69 8.27 2.93
CA ALA A 180 -20.93 7.51 2.72
C ALA A 180 -21.06 7.00 1.27
N GLU A 181 -20.66 7.80 0.29
CA GLU A 181 -20.65 7.40 -1.11
C GLU A 181 -19.56 6.33 -1.38
N GLU A 182 -18.41 6.43 -0.71
CA GLU A 182 -17.33 5.41 -0.78
C GLU A 182 -17.82 4.07 -0.24
N VAL A 183 -18.50 4.06 0.90
CA VAL A 183 -19.06 2.84 1.51
C VAL A 183 -20.10 2.20 0.58
N GLN A 184 -21.02 2.99 0.01
CA GLN A 184 -22.01 2.49 -0.96
C GLN A 184 -21.33 1.87 -2.20
N ARG A 185 -20.25 2.47 -2.69
CA ARG A 185 -19.47 1.90 -3.80
C ARG A 185 -18.81 0.57 -3.42
N CYS A 186 -18.29 0.45 -2.20
CA CYS A 186 -17.77 -0.81 -1.69
C CYS A 186 -18.84 -1.91 -1.70
N GLU A 187 -20.02 -1.62 -1.15
CA GLU A 187 -21.16 -2.57 -1.11
C GLU A 187 -21.57 -3.01 -2.52
N ALA A 188 -21.69 -2.06 -3.46
CA ALA A 188 -22.04 -2.35 -4.84
C ALA A 188 -20.99 -3.23 -5.57
N LEU A 189 -19.73 -3.17 -5.15
CA LEU A 189 -18.63 -3.98 -5.69
C LEU A 189 -18.44 -5.30 -4.92
N GLY A 190 -19.19 -5.54 -3.85
CA GLY A 190 -19.06 -6.70 -2.97
C GLY A 190 -17.77 -6.69 -2.14
N VAL A 191 -17.21 -5.49 -1.89
CA VAL A 191 -16.02 -5.28 -1.08
C VAL A 191 -16.45 -4.66 0.24
N LYS A 192 -15.87 -5.12 1.35
CA LYS A 192 -16.17 -4.54 2.67
C LYS A 192 -15.22 -3.35 2.92
N ALA A 193 -15.76 -2.16 3.16
CA ALA A 193 -15.04 -1.08 3.79
C ALA A 193 -14.63 -1.49 5.20
N VAL A 194 -13.45 -1.07 5.65
CA VAL A 194 -12.92 -1.38 7.01
C VAL A 194 -12.69 -2.89 7.28
N SER A 195 -12.57 -3.71 6.26
CA SER A 195 -12.20 -5.13 6.40
C SER A 195 -10.74 -5.34 5.99
N TYR A 196 -10.00 -6.08 6.81
CA TYR A 196 -8.65 -6.50 6.47
C TYR A 196 -8.68 -7.50 5.31
N THR A 197 -7.81 -7.32 4.34
CA THR A 197 -7.71 -8.21 3.19
C THR A 197 -6.24 -8.57 2.96
N HIS A 198 -5.93 -9.87 2.90
CA HIS A 198 -4.70 -10.35 2.31
C HIS A 198 -4.82 -10.20 0.80
N LEU A 199 -3.98 -9.38 0.20
CA LEU A 199 -3.99 -9.11 -1.24
C LEU A 199 -2.99 -9.95 -2.02
N THR A 200 -2.20 -10.76 -1.33
CA THR A 200 -1.14 -11.62 -1.93
C THR A 200 -1.36 -13.10 -1.67
#